data_3e76d5c0d44195367309c772a2eae5a1
#
_entry.id   3e76d5c0d44195367309c772a2eae5a1
#
_cell.length_a   1.000
_cell.length_b   1.000
_cell.length_c   1.000
_cell.angle_alpha   90.00
_cell.angle_beta   90.00
_cell.angle_gamma   90.00
#
_symmetry.space_group_name_H-M   'P 1'
#
loop_
_entity.id
_entity.type
_entity.pdbx_description
1 polymer ?
#
loop_
_entity_poly.entity_id
_entity_poly.type
_entity_poly.pdbx_seq_one_letter_code
_entity_poly.pdbx_strand_id
1 'polypeptide(L)'
;VVLAAVAACAACGLIYELALLTLATTVQGGGIVATSLIVAGYVAALGVGALLAKPFVDRAASTFVGVETALGLVGGVSATALYVAFTTLGSQTGSLVVLVLATAVIGALVGAEVPLLMALLQTGRRSGAEESGRTLANLNAADYLGAVVGGLLWPFLLLPSMGMQQAAAVTGLVNIAAAAILLGLVLRHFLSRARTVGAGLVLALVAVLLAALLVAVDDVTEWSRARLYPDPVILHSQSAYQEIVVTSAAYNGRTDRRLYLDGTLQYSSLDEYRYTESLVLPAVARRPTDVLVLGGGDGLAARDLLEVPGIRRVVQVELDPAVLRIARTHLREDNEGALDDPRVDVVVDDAFAWLRRGGDGAVPAGGFGAVLVDLPDPRNPALSRLYSQEFYGLVRQVVRDDGLMAVQSGSPYSTPHQFWRTASTVRSAGWGTTPYHVHVPTFGDWGFVLASKDGTPPDLRLRSDVGGLRYLDSGVLASAAEFGLDVAPLDLEPSTLDRPRILDDTRRGFER
;
A
#
# COMPACT_ATOMS: atom_id res chain seq x y z
N VAL A 1 -38.96 6.16 4.32
CA VAL A 1 -38.37 6.27 2.97
C VAL A 1 -37.33 7.38 2.92
N VAL A 2 -37.67 8.65 3.27
CA VAL A 2 -36.70 9.78 3.21
C VAL A 2 -35.46 9.50 4.06
N LEU A 3 -35.62 9.14 5.34
CA LEU A 3 -34.48 8.85 6.22
C LEU A 3 -33.60 7.67 5.73
N ALA A 4 -34.23 6.64 5.14
CA ALA A 4 -33.48 5.51 4.57
C ALA A 4 -32.67 5.94 3.32
N ALA A 5 -33.24 6.84 2.52
CA ALA A 5 -32.52 7.37 1.36
C ALA A 5 -31.37 8.31 1.79
N VAL A 6 -31.59 9.16 2.81
CA VAL A 6 -30.51 9.97 3.42
C VAL A 6 -29.37 9.08 3.91
N ALA A 7 -29.69 8.01 4.65
CA ALA A 7 -28.68 7.07 5.12
C ALA A 7 -27.93 6.38 3.96
N ALA A 8 -28.64 6.05 2.86
CA ALA A 8 -28.01 5.48 1.67
C ALA A 8 -27.06 6.48 0.98
N CYS A 9 -27.48 7.74 0.79
CA CYS A 9 -26.65 8.79 0.22
C CYS A 9 -25.41 9.06 1.09
N ALA A 10 -25.57 9.17 2.41
CA ALA A 10 -24.46 9.33 3.34
C ALA A 10 -23.47 8.15 3.31
N ALA A 11 -23.98 6.92 3.20
CA ALA A 11 -23.13 5.74 3.03
C ALA A 11 -22.32 5.83 1.74
N CYS A 12 -22.94 6.23 0.62
CA CYS A 12 -22.26 6.44 -0.66
C CYS A 12 -21.21 7.55 -0.57
N GLY A 13 -21.55 8.69 0.05
CA GLY A 13 -20.61 9.80 0.25
C GLY A 13 -19.35 9.40 0.98
N LEU A 14 -19.47 8.65 2.09
CA LEU A 14 -18.31 8.16 2.84
C LEU A 14 -17.53 7.10 2.07
N ILE A 15 -18.19 6.21 1.32
CA ILE A 15 -17.51 5.24 0.47
C ILE A 15 -16.64 5.94 -0.59
N TYR A 16 -17.12 7.03 -1.21
CA TYR A 16 -16.32 7.79 -2.17
C TYR A 16 -15.10 8.45 -1.51
N GLU A 17 -15.25 9.02 -0.31
CA GLU A 17 -14.14 9.57 0.46
C GLU A 17 -13.09 8.49 0.75
N LEU A 18 -13.51 7.33 1.24
CA LEU A 18 -12.63 6.21 1.55
C LEU A 18 -11.96 5.63 0.28
N ALA A 19 -12.68 5.58 -0.85
CA ALA A 19 -12.11 5.16 -2.13
C ALA A 19 -10.99 6.10 -2.59
N LEU A 20 -11.23 7.42 -2.54
CA LEU A 20 -10.20 8.43 -2.87
C LEU A 20 -9.03 8.37 -1.91
N LEU A 21 -9.27 8.21 -0.61
CA LEU A 21 -8.22 8.10 0.40
C LEU A 21 -7.38 6.84 0.19
N THR A 22 -8.01 5.70 -0.06
CA THR A 22 -7.33 4.43 -0.32
C THR A 22 -6.46 4.54 -1.57
N LEU A 23 -7.00 5.08 -2.66
CA LEU A 23 -6.25 5.23 -3.90
C LEU A 23 -5.10 6.24 -3.75
N ALA A 24 -5.32 7.32 -3.02
CA ALA A 24 -4.28 8.30 -2.73
C ALA A 24 -3.12 7.70 -1.94
N THR A 25 -3.41 6.88 -0.92
CA THR A 25 -2.37 6.19 -0.13
C THR A 25 -1.61 5.17 -0.97
N THR A 26 -2.27 4.46 -1.87
CA THR A 26 -1.65 3.51 -2.79
C THR A 26 -0.73 4.23 -3.79
N VAL A 27 -1.19 5.34 -4.38
CA VAL A 27 -0.46 6.09 -5.42
C VAL A 27 0.70 6.92 -4.86
N GLN A 28 0.53 7.49 -3.64
CA GLN A 28 1.51 8.42 -3.05
C GLN A 28 2.33 7.84 -1.89
N GLY A 29 2.14 6.55 -1.58
CA GLY A 29 2.90 5.89 -0.51
C GLY A 29 2.47 6.26 0.92
N GLY A 30 1.21 6.69 1.13
CA GLY A 30 0.54 6.71 2.43
C GLY A 30 1.18 7.55 3.56
N GLY A 31 1.47 8.83 3.34
CA GLY A 31 1.98 9.71 4.39
C GLY A 31 0.88 10.32 5.26
N ILE A 32 1.13 10.44 6.57
CA ILE A 32 0.22 11.13 7.51
C ILE A 32 -0.14 12.52 6.99
N VAL A 33 0.83 13.27 6.45
CA VAL A 33 0.61 14.62 5.91
C VAL A 33 -0.34 14.59 4.70
N ALA A 34 -0.10 13.71 3.72
CA ALA A 34 -0.95 13.58 2.54
C ALA A 34 -2.38 13.17 2.93
N THR A 35 -2.51 12.16 3.79
CA THR A 35 -3.80 11.71 4.34
C THR A 35 -4.53 12.84 5.07
N SER A 36 -3.82 13.58 5.94
CA SER A 36 -4.40 14.70 6.68
C SER A 36 -4.87 15.84 5.77
N LEU A 37 -4.12 16.16 4.71
CA LEU A 37 -4.50 17.19 3.73
C LEU A 37 -5.74 16.78 2.92
N ILE A 38 -5.86 15.50 2.55
CA ILE A 38 -7.05 14.99 1.85
C ILE A 38 -8.28 15.07 2.74
N VAL A 39 -8.19 14.57 3.97
CA VAL A 39 -9.30 14.61 4.94
C VAL A 39 -9.68 16.05 5.26
N ALA A 40 -8.71 16.92 5.54
CA ALA A 40 -8.96 18.34 5.81
C ALA A 40 -9.57 19.06 4.59
N GLY A 41 -9.07 18.75 3.38
CA GLY A 41 -9.60 19.26 2.12
C GLY A 41 -11.05 18.84 1.87
N TYR A 42 -11.35 17.55 2.14
CA TYR A 42 -12.71 17.03 2.03
C TYR A 42 -13.68 17.73 3.01
N VAL A 43 -13.30 17.84 4.29
CA VAL A 43 -14.10 18.55 5.31
C VAL A 43 -14.31 20.03 4.94
N ALA A 44 -13.27 20.69 4.43
CA ALA A 44 -13.41 22.06 3.93
C ALA A 44 -14.38 22.13 2.74
N ALA A 45 -14.31 21.17 1.81
CA ALA A 45 -15.21 21.09 0.67
C ALA A 45 -16.68 20.85 1.08
N LEU A 46 -16.93 20.03 2.13
CA LEU A 46 -18.27 19.88 2.73
C LEU A 46 -18.85 21.25 3.16
N GLY A 47 -18.05 22.05 3.86
CA GLY A 47 -18.45 23.38 4.29
C GLY A 47 -18.75 24.33 3.12
N VAL A 48 -17.89 24.30 2.09
CA VAL A 48 -18.09 25.08 0.85
C VAL A 48 -19.38 24.64 0.14
N GLY A 49 -19.62 23.34 0.01
CA GLY A 49 -20.82 22.78 -0.60
C GLY A 49 -22.09 23.20 0.11
N ALA A 50 -22.11 23.17 1.43
CA ALA A 50 -23.24 23.68 2.23
C ALA A 50 -23.50 25.15 2.00
N LEU A 51 -22.46 25.98 1.83
CA LEU A 51 -22.62 27.41 1.50
C LEU A 51 -23.12 27.63 0.07
N LEU A 52 -22.60 26.86 -0.89
CA LEU A 52 -23.01 26.91 -2.30
C LEU A 52 -24.47 26.46 -2.51
N ALA A 53 -25.02 25.63 -1.64
CA ALA A 53 -26.42 25.21 -1.69
C ALA A 53 -27.41 26.32 -1.34
N LYS A 54 -27.02 27.37 -0.60
CA LYS A 54 -27.90 28.45 -0.11
C LYS A 54 -28.77 29.11 -1.19
N PRO A 55 -28.24 29.56 -2.34
CA PRO A 55 -29.06 30.22 -3.37
C PRO A 55 -30.04 29.28 -4.07
N PHE A 56 -29.91 27.97 -3.86
CA PHE A 56 -30.74 26.95 -4.52
C PHE A 56 -31.82 26.34 -3.62
N VAL A 57 -31.93 26.79 -2.38
CA VAL A 57 -32.89 26.29 -1.38
C VAL A 57 -34.35 26.44 -1.88
N ASP A 58 -34.69 27.51 -2.60
CA ASP A 58 -36.03 27.71 -3.18
C ASP A 58 -36.37 26.66 -4.27
N ARG A 59 -35.36 25.97 -4.82
CA ARG A 59 -35.51 24.93 -5.82
C ARG A 59 -34.94 23.60 -5.31
N ALA A 60 -35.02 23.36 -4.01
CA ALA A 60 -34.36 22.26 -3.32
C ALA A 60 -34.60 20.89 -3.97
N ALA A 61 -35.83 20.60 -4.44
CA ALA A 61 -36.15 19.31 -5.06
C ALA A 61 -35.37 19.06 -6.36
N SER A 62 -35.29 20.04 -7.26
CA SER A 62 -34.55 19.88 -8.52
C SER A 62 -33.06 19.91 -8.31
N THR A 63 -32.58 20.73 -7.38
CA THR A 63 -31.16 20.86 -7.05
C THR A 63 -30.66 19.59 -6.37
N PHE A 64 -31.41 19.00 -5.44
CA PHE A 64 -31.06 17.77 -4.78
C PHE A 64 -30.90 16.61 -5.79
N VAL A 65 -31.85 16.42 -6.71
CA VAL A 65 -31.70 15.40 -7.77
C VAL A 65 -30.47 15.64 -8.64
N GLY A 66 -30.19 16.93 -8.95
CA GLY A 66 -28.98 17.30 -9.71
C GLY A 66 -27.68 16.97 -8.95
N VAL A 67 -27.65 17.27 -7.65
CA VAL A 67 -26.52 16.97 -6.77
C VAL A 67 -26.28 15.45 -6.70
N GLU A 68 -27.33 14.67 -6.41
CA GLU A 68 -27.21 13.21 -6.34
C GLU A 68 -26.79 12.58 -7.69
N THR A 69 -27.31 13.13 -8.79
CA THR A 69 -26.91 12.67 -10.13
C THR A 69 -25.43 12.96 -10.40
N ALA A 70 -24.99 14.17 -10.06
CA ALA A 70 -23.58 14.55 -10.22
C ALA A 70 -22.66 13.73 -9.28
N LEU A 71 -23.09 13.52 -8.03
CA LEU A 71 -22.36 12.74 -7.05
C LEU A 71 -22.21 11.28 -7.48
N GLY A 72 -23.31 10.66 -7.93
CA GLY A 72 -23.28 9.28 -8.44
C GLY A 72 -22.37 9.12 -9.66
N LEU A 73 -22.37 10.09 -10.58
CA LEU A 73 -21.50 10.08 -11.76
C LEU A 73 -20.05 10.33 -11.37
N VAL A 74 -19.76 11.46 -10.71
CA VAL A 74 -18.39 11.87 -10.37
C VAL A 74 -17.77 10.86 -9.39
N GLY A 75 -18.51 10.47 -8.34
CA GLY A 75 -18.07 9.49 -7.36
C GLY A 75 -17.82 8.12 -8.00
N GLY A 76 -18.78 7.64 -8.82
CA GLY A 76 -18.66 6.35 -9.49
C GLY A 76 -17.51 6.25 -10.51
N VAL A 77 -17.15 7.36 -11.15
CA VAL A 77 -16.04 7.42 -12.13
C VAL A 77 -14.70 7.77 -11.47
N SER A 78 -14.71 8.39 -10.28
CA SER A 78 -13.53 9.01 -9.66
C SER A 78 -12.34 8.06 -9.49
N ALA A 79 -12.56 6.85 -8.99
CA ALA A 79 -11.50 5.88 -8.77
C ALA A 79 -10.85 5.44 -10.10
N THR A 80 -11.65 5.17 -11.14
CA THR A 80 -11.13 4.81 -12.47
C THR A 80 -10.41 5.99 -13.12
N ALA A 81 -10.97 7.20 -13.05
CA ALA A 81 -10.35 8.41 -13.61
C ALA A 81 -9.00 8.71 -12.93
N LEU A 82 -8.92 8.59 -11.61
CA LEU A 82 -7.69 8.81 -10.87
C LEU A 82 -6.64 7.73 -11.19
N TYR A 83 -7.04 6.47 -11.30
CA TYR A 83 -6.16 5.38 -11.69
C TYR A 83 -5.60 5.57 -13.11
N VAL A 84 -6.45 5.92 -14.08
CA VAL A 84 -6.03 6.24 -15.45
C VAL A 84 -5.10 7.46 -15.48
N ALA A 85 -5.43 8.52 -14.73
CA ALA A 85 -4.57 9.69 -14.63
C ALA A 85 -3.18 9.35 -14.07
N PHE A 86 -3.14 8.52 -13.04
CA PHE A 86 -1.87 8.05 -12.44
C PHE A 86 -1.01 7.29 -13.46
N THR A 87 -1.61 6.36 -14.22
CA THR A 87 -0.90 5.52 -15.17
C THR A 87 -0.48 6.25 -16.44
N THR A 88 -1.21 7.31 -16.85
CA THR A 88 -0.97 8.00 -18.13
C THR A 88 -0.19 9.29 -18.00
N LEU A 89 -0.36 10.05 -16.93
CA LEU A 89 0.29 11.36 -16.77
C LEU A 89 1.77 11.27 -16.35
N GLY A 90 2.22 10.11 -15.87
CA GLY A 90 3.64 9.84 -15.55
C GLY A 90 4.26 10.77 -14.49
N SER A 91 3.49 11.69 -13.90
CA SER A 91 3.94 12.64 -12.90
C SER A 91 3.07 12.56 -11.64
N GLN A 92 3.72 12.54 -10.49
CA GLN A 92 3.02 12.63 -9.20
C GLN A 92 2.13 13.89 -9.11
N THR A 93 2.56 15.00 -9.71
CA THR A 93 1.82 16.26 -9.71
C THR A 93 0.48 16.15 -10.47
N GLY A 94 0.45 15.46 -11.61
CA GLY A 94 -0.78 15.31 -12.41
C GLY A 94 -1.85 14.49 -11.67
N SER A 95 -1.49 13.39 -11.08
CA SER A 95 -2.41 12.56 -10.28
C SER A 95 -2.90 13.27 -9.01
N LEU A 96 -2.03 14.07 -8.38
CA LEU A 96 -2.37 14.92 -7.22
C LEU A 96 -3.46 15.95 -7.58
N VAL A 97 -3.33 16.61 -8.72
CA VAL A 97 -4.34 17.60 -9.18
C VAL A 97 -5.70 16.93 -9.38
N VAL A 98 -5.74 15.75 -10.04
CA VAL A 98 -6.99 15.00 -10.24
C VAL A 98 -7.61 14.59 -8.90
N LEU A 99 -6.78 14.11 -7.95
CA LEU A 99 -7.20 13.73 -6.61
C LEU A 99 -7.82 14.91 -5.85
N VAL A 100 -7.14 16.07 -5.83
CA VAL A 100 -7.61 17.26 -5.12
C VAL A 100 -8.93 17.77 -5.74
N LEU A 101 -9.03 17.77 -7.06
CA LEU A 101 -10.26 18.17 -7.76
C LEU A 101 -11.41 17.19 -7.47
N ALA A 102 -11.17 15.88 -7.52
CA ALA A 102 -12.19 14.88 -7.19
C ALA A 102 -12.67 15.02 -5.74
N THR A 103 -11.73 15.17 -4.79
CA THR A 103 -12.04 15.38 -3.37
C THR A 103 -12.86 16.65 -3.14
N ALA A 104 -12.47 17.75 -3.78
CA ALA A 104 -13.18 19.03 -3.67
C ALA A 104 -14.60 18.96 -4.25
N VAL A 105 -14.76 18.36 -5.42
CA VAL A 105 -16.08 18.24 -6.08
C VAL A 105 -16.99 17.29 -5.29
N ILE A 106 -16.51 16.10 -4.92
CA ILE A 106 -17.31 15.12 -4.17
C ILE A 106 -17.68 15.69 -2.80
N GLY A 107 -16.71 16.27 -2.06
CA GLY A 107 -16.98 16.89 -0.77
C GLY A 107 -18.00 18.04 -0.87
N ALA A 108 -17.92 18.90 -1.89
CA ALA A 108 -18.88 19.98 -2.09
C ALA A 108 -20.29 19.45 -2.43
N LEU A 109 -20.41 18.39 -3.23
CA LEU A 109 -21.70 17.76 -3.54
C LEU A 109 -22.34 17.15 -2.29
N VAL A 110 -21.58 16.35 -1.53
CA VAL A 110 -22.04 15.75 -0.26
C VAL A 110 -22.43 16.85 0.74
N GLY A 111 -21.62 17.92 0.86
CA GLY A 111 -21.92 19.04 1.74
C GLY A 111 -23.20 19.81 1.40
N ALA A 112 -23.63 19.77 0.15
CA ALA A 112 -24.88 20.40 -0.30
C ALA A 112 -26.14 19.60 0.05
N GLU A 113 -26.05 18.30 0.36
CA GLU A 113 -27.21 17.42 0.60
C GLU A 113 -28.03 17.83 1.81
N VAL A 114 -27.40 18.02 2.97
CA VAL A 114 -28.12 18.31 4.23
C VAL A 114 -28.92 19.61 4.16
N PRO A 115 -28.39 20.77 3.70
CA PRO A 115 -29.14 21.99 3.52
C PRO A 115 -30.34 21.84 2.58
N LEU A 116 -30.20 21.13 1.47
CA LEU A 116 -31.27 20.91 0.49
C LEU A 116 -32.37 20.01 1.05
N LEU A 117 -32.02 18.95 1.76
CA LEU A 117 -32.96 18.06 2.43
C LEU A 117 -33.73 18.76 3.54
N MET A 118 -33.08 19.62 4.33
CA MET A 118 -33.73 20.44 5.33
C MET A 118 -34.78 21.38 4.69
N ALA A 119 -34.41 22.03 3.60
CA ALA A 119 -35.34 22.92 2.87
C ALA A 119 -36.56 22.16 2.34
N LEU A 120 -36.36 20.93 1.79
CA LEU A 120 -37.46 20.10 1.32
C LEU A 120 -38.42 19.69 2.43
N LEU A 121 -37.92 19.36 3.61
CA LEU A 121 -38.76 18.95 4.75
C LEU A 121 -39.50 20.13 5.40
N GLN A 122 -38.93 21.32 5.33
CA GLN A 122 -39.57 22.54 5.83
C GLN A 122 -40.65 23.07 4.90
N THR A 123 -40.52 22.88 3.58
CA THR A 123 -41.48 23.38 2.58
C THR A 123 -42.87 22.72 2.70
N GLY A 124 -42.94 21.50 3.24
CA GLY A 124 -44.19 20.73 3.39
C GLY A 124 -44.95 20.95 4.70
N ARG A 125 -44.40 21.72 5.65
CA ARG A 125 -44.98 21.89 7.01
C ARG A 125 -44.83 23.31 7.52
N ARG A 126 -45.92 23.88 8.01
CA ARG A 126 -45.89 25.06 8.89
C ARG A 126 -45.51 24.59 10.30
N SER A 127 -44.25 24.16 10.47
CA SER A 127 -43.77 23.54 11.71
C SER A 127 -43.18 24.61 12.63
N GLY A 128 -43.45 24.50 13.93
CA GLY A 128 -42.81 25.33 14.96
C GLY A 128 -41.33 24.97 15.12
N ALA A 129 -40.55 25.78 15.82
CA ALA A 129 -39.12 25.61 16.04
C ALA A 129 -38.74 24.23 16.63
N GLU A 130 -39.59 23.69 17.50
CA GLU A 130 -39.37 22.38 18.15
C GLU A 130 -39.46 21.18 17.16
N GLU A 131 -40.44 21.25 16.22
CA GLU A 131 -40.60 20.20 15.19
C GLU A 131 -39.47 20.26 14.16
N SER A 132 -38.96 21.45 13.84
CA SER A 132 -37.76 21.63 12.98
C SER A 132 -36.51 21.02 13.63
N GLY A 133 -36.35 21.22 14.95
CA GLY A 133 -35.24 20.63 15.70
C GLY A 133 -35.27 19.08 15.71
N ARG A 134 -36.42 18.45 15.92
CA ARG A 134 -36.59 16.99 15.84
C ARG A 134 -36.31 16.43 14.45
N THR A 135 -36.72 17.16 13.42
CA THR A 135 -36.50 16.78 12.02
C THR A 135 -34.99 16.80 11.68
N LEU A 136 -34.28 17.85 12.12
CA LEU A 136 -32.83 17.97 11.95
C LEU A 136 -32.10 16.84 12.69
N ALA A 137 -32.50 16.54 13.94
CA ALA A 137 -31.91 15.45 14.71
C ALA A 137 -32.08 14.09 14.02
N ASN A 138 -33.28 13.82 13.47
CA ASN A 138 -33.54 12.58 12.74
C ASN A 138 -32.75 12.47 11.41
N LEU A 139 -32.56 13.58 10.70
CA LEU A 139 -31.74 13.62 9.49
C LEU A 139 -30.27 13.37 9.82
N ASN A 140 -29.73 14.06 10.82
CA ASN A 140 -28.36 13.85 11.25
C ASN A 140 -28.13 12.42 11.75
N ALA A 141 -29.09 11.85 12.49
CA ALA A 141 -28.99 10.46 12.93
C ALA A 141 -28.98 9.47 11.76
N ALA A 142 -29.80 9.70 10.72
CA ALA A 142 -29.80 8.88 9.53
C ALA A 142 -28.51 9.03 8.72
N ASP A 143 -27.98 10.24 8.61
CA ASP A 143 -26.72 10.56 7.96
C ASP A 143 -25.54 9.84 8.63
N TYR A 144 -25.38 10.01 9.95
CA TYR A 144 -24.32 9.31 10.71
C TYR A 144 -24.45 7.79 10.66
N LEU A 145 -25.68 7.25 10.71
CA LEU A 145 -25.88 5.81 10.60
C LEU A 145 -25.49 5.31 9.21
N GLY A 146 -25.83 6.06 8.16
CA GLY A 146 -25.39 5.78 6.80
C GLY A 146 -23.86 5.80 6.68
N ALA A 147 -23.22 6.83 7.23
CA ALA A 147 -21.77 6.93 7.24
C ALA A 147 -21.11 5.73 7.94
N VAL A 148 -21.62 5.31 9.11
CA VAL A 148 -21.12 4.10 9.80
C VAL A 148 -21.25 2.85 8.91
N VAL A 149 -22.39 2.68 8.25
CA VAL A 149 -22.62 1.55 7.34
C VAL A 149 -21.64 1.61 6.16
N GLY A 150 -21.48 2.75 5.51
CA GLY A 150 -20.52 2.95 4.41
C GLY A 150 -19.07 2.68 4.85
N GLY A 151 -18.70 3.20 6.03
CA GLY A 151 -17.37 3.01 6.62
C GLY A 151 -17.03 1.55 6.92
N LEU A 152 -18.02 0.73 7.28
CA LEU A 152 -17.84 -0.71 7.48
C LEU A 152 -17.90 -1.49 6.16
N LEU A 153 -18.81 -1.12 5.25
CA LEU A 153 -18.95 -1.81 3.96
C LEU A 153 -17.67 -1.70 3.12
N TRP A 154 -17.00 -0.55 3.14
CA TRP A 154 -15.82 -0.33 2.32
C TRP A 154 -14.69 -1.33 2.58
N PRO A 155 -14.07 -1.40 3.78
CA PRO A 155 -12.92 -2.25 4.03
C PRO A 155 -13.27 -3.75 4.18
N PHE A 156 -14.48 -4.09 4.62
CA PHE A 156 -14.83 -5.47 4.92
C PHE A 156 -15.58 -6.19 3.79
N LEU A 157 -16.22 -5.47 2.89
CA LEU A 157 -17.00 -6.08 1.81
C LEU A 157 -16.59 -5.58 0.42
N LEU A 158 -16.67 -4.27 0.15
CA LEU A 158 -16.54 -3.74 -1.20
C LEU A 158 -15.11 -3.86 -1.72
N LEU A 159 -14.14 -3.35 -0.98
CA LEU A 159 -12.74 -3.37 -1.38
C LEU A 159 -12.19 -4.80 -1.55
N PRO A 160 -12.41 -5.75 -0.62
CA PRO A 160 -11.91 -7.12 -0.77
C PRO A 160 -12.61 -7.93 -1.87
N SER A 161 -13.91 -7.65 -2.16
CA SER A 161 -14.70 -8.46 -3.08
C SER A 161 -14.57 -8.02 -4.55
N MET A 162 -14.36 -6.73 -4.81
CA MET A 162 -14.40 -6.20 -6.18
C MET A 162 -13.33 -5.12 -6.48
N GLY A 163 -12.51 -4.75 -5.49
CA GLY A 163 -11.49 -3.71 -5.67
C GLY A 163 -12.05 -2.30 -5.74
N MET A 164 -11.15 -1.29 -5.79
CA MET A 164 -11.50 0.14 -5.65
C MET A 164 -12.38 0.66 -6.79
N GLN A 165 -12.08 0.31 -8.02
CA GLN A 165 -12.71 0.89 -9.21
C GLN A 165 -14.14 0.36 -9.39
N GLN A 166 -14.32 -0.96 -9.30
CA GLN A 166 -15.65 -1.58 -9.37
C GLN A 166 -16.52 -1.15 -8.18
N ALA A 167 -15.95 -1.11 -6.97
CA ALA A 167 -16.66 -0.65 -5.77
C ALA A 167 -17.17 0.78 -5.89
N ALA A 168 -16.37 1.72 -6.44
CA ALA A 168 -16.80 3.08 -6.70
C ALA A 168 -17.95 3.14 -7.72
N ALA A 169 -17.85 2.40 -8.83
CA ALA A 169 -18.89 2.36 -9.86
C ALA A 169 -20.20 1.75 -9.34
N VAL A 170 -20.14 0.66 -8.56
CA VAL A 170 -21.30 0.05 -7.89
C VAL A 170 -21.94 1.04 -6.90
N THR A 171 -21.13 1.74 -6.11
CA THR A 171 -21.62 2.78 -5.20
C THR A 171 -22.33 3.90 -5.96
N GLY A 172 -21.81 4.30 -7.13
CA GLY A 172 -22.47 5.25 -8.02
C GLY A 172 -23.85 4.76 -8.47
N LEU A 173 -23.98 3.50 -8.86
CA LEU A 173 -25.27 2.89 -9.22
C LEU A 173 -26.25 2.86 -8.05
N VAL A 174 -25.77 2.54 -6.84
CA VAL A 174 -26.59 2.57 -5.61
C VAL A 174 -27.09 3.98 -5.32
N ASN A 175 -26.23 4.99 -5.46
CA ASN A 175 -26.58 6.38 -5.26
C ASN A 175 -27.64 6.84 -6.28
N ILE A 176 -27.48 6.54 -7.55
CA ILE A 176 -28.45 6.84 -8.61
C ILE A 176 -29.78 6.12 -8.36
N ALA A 177 -29.76 4.89 -7.89
CA ALA A 177 -30.98 4.14 -7.53
C ALA A 177 -31.70 4.82 -6.33
N ALA A 178 -30.97 5.23 -5.30
CA ALA A 178 -31.53 5.96 -4.16
C ALA A 178 -32.17 7.30 -4.61
N ALA A 179 -31.48 8.06 -5.46
CA ALA A 179 -32.01 9.30 -6.06
C ALA A 179 -33.27 9.05 -6.91
N ALA A 180 -33.31 7.99 -7.71
CA ALA A 180 -34.47 7.61 -8.51
C ALA A 180 -35.67 7.21 -7.65
N ILE A 181 -35.45 6.47 -6.56
CA ILE A 181 -36.48 6.12 -5.58
C ILE A 181 -37.04 7.39 -4.92
N LEU A 182 -36.17 8.29 -4.48
CA LEU A 182 -36.60 9.59 -3.91
C LEU A 182 -37.39 10.42 -4.93
N LEU A 183 -36.91 10.50 -6.17
CA LEU A 183 -37.61 11.21 -7.24
C LEU A 183 -39.00 10.61 -7.45
N GLY A 184 -39.12 9.31 -7.57
CA GLY A 184 -40.40 8.63 -7.84
C GLY A 184 -41.40 8.64 -6.70
N LEU A 185 -40.95 8.60 -5.44
CA LEU A 185 -41.83 8.50 -4.27
C LEU A 185 -42.13 9.87 -3.62
N VAL A 186 -41.14 10.77 -3.60
CA VAL A 186 -41.21 12.02 -2.82
C VAL A 186 -41.11 13.25 -3.70
N LEU A 187 -40.05 13.42 -4.46
CA LEU A 187 -39.69 14.69 -5.12
C LEU A 187 -40.60 15.02 -6.31
N ARG A 188 -41.23 14.00 -6.92
CA ARG A 188 -42.24 14.23 -7.99
C ARG A 188 -43.42 15.11 -7.56
N HIS A 189 -43.71 15.19 -6.26
CA HIS A 189 -44.80 16.04 -5.74
C HIS A 189 -44.40 17.51 -5.66
N PHE A 190 -43.09 17.81 -5.73
CA PHE A 190 -42.53 19.17 -5.73
C PHE A 190 -42.10 19.64 -7.11
N LEU A 191 -42.10 18.75 -8.11
CA LEU A 191 -41.63 19.01 -9.47
C LEU A 191 -42.77 18.97 -10.49
N SER A 192 -42.67 19.75 -11.57
CA SER A 192 -43.55 19.59 -12.72
C SER A 192 -43.28 18.22 -13.41
N ARG A 193 -44.28 17.67 -14.08
CA ARG A 193 -44.17 16.38 -14.81
C ARG A 193 -43.01 16.40 -15.80
N ALA A 194 -42.79 17.47 -16.51
CA ALA A 194 -41.69 17.60 -17.47
C ALA A 194 -40.32 17.53 -16.77
N ARG A 195 -40.15 18.21 -15.62
CA ARG A 195 -38.92 18.18 -14.82
C ARG A 195 -38.69 16.80 -14.21
N THR A 196 -39.74 16.13 -13.72
CA THR A 196 -39.64 14.76 -13.17
C THR A 196 -39.19 13.78 -14.25
N VAL A 197 -39.78 13.83 -15.44
CA VAL A 197 -39.40 12.98 -16.57
C VAL A 197 -37.97 13.27 -17.03
N GLY A 198 -37.61 14.57 -17.17
CA GLY A 198 -36.26 14.98 -17.55
C GLY A 198 -35.21 14.50 -16.54
N ALA A 199 -35.47 14.68 -15.24
CA ALA A 199 -34.59 14.19 -14.18
C ALA A 199 -34.46 12.64 -14.22
N GLY A 200 -35.56 11.92 -14.41
CA GLY A 200 -35.54 10.47 -14.56
C GLY A 200 -34.73 9.97 -15.75
N LEU A 201 -34.81 10.69 -16.89
CA LEU A 201 -33.98 10.36 -18.07
C LEU A 201 -32.49 10.59 -17.82
N VAL A 202 -32.11 11.67 -17.11
CA VAL A 202 -30.70 11.93 -16.76
C VAL A 202 -30.18 10.87 -15.80
N LEU A 203 -30.95 10.51 -14.76
CA LEU A 203 -30.60 9.42 -13.84
C LEU A 203 -30.40 8.09 -14.60
N ALA A 204 -31.33 7.78 -15.52
CA ALA A 204 -31.21 6.56 -16.34
C ALA A 204 -29.96 6.60 -17.23
N LEU A 205 -29.65 7.74 -17.86
CA LEU A 205 -28.44 7.90 -18.66
C LEU A 205 -27.18 7.66 -17.82
N VAL A 206 -27.10 8.26 -16.62
CA VAL A 206 -25.94 8.09 -15.71
C VAL A 206 -25.85 6.63 -15.25
N ALA A 207 -26.97 5.98 -14.94
CA ALA A 207 -26.99 4.56 -14.60
C ALA A 207 -26.42 3.69 -15.74
N VAL A 208 -26.81 3.98 -17.00
CA VAL A 208 -26.28 3.27 -18.17
C VAL A 208 -24.79 3.51 -18.34
N LEU A 209 -24.31 4.75 -18.16
CA LEU A 209 -22.88 5.08 -18.24
C LEU A 209 -22.07 4.36 -17.16
N LEU A 210 -22.55 4.33 -15.92
CA LEU A 210 -21.88 3.61 -14.83
C LEU A 210 -21.93 2.09 -15.03
N ALA A 211 -23.01 1.53 -15.55
CA ALA A 211 -23.10 0.12 -15.89
C ALA A 211 -22.13 -0.24 -17.04
N ALA A 212 -22.03 0.62 -18.06
CA ALA A 212 -21.05 0.45 -19.12
C ALA A 212 -19.60 0.55 -18.60
N LEU A 213 -19.32 1.49 -17.69
CA LEU A 213 -18.03 1.58 -17.01
C LEU A 213 -17.74 0.29 -16.23
N LEU A 214 -18.71 -0.23 -15.48
CA LEU A 214 -18.54 -1.45 -14.69
C LEU A 214 -18.18 -2.67 -15.56
N VAL A 215 -18.75 -2.76 -16.76
CA VAL A 215 -18.39 -3.80 -17.74
C VAL A 215 -16.98 -3.58 -18.31
N ALA A 216 -16.60 -2.34 -18.54
CA ALA A 216 -15.31 -2.00 -19.17
C ALA A 216 -14.16 -1.83 -18.18
N VAL A 217 -14.43 -1.85 -16.86
CA VAL A 217 -13.43 -1.47 -15.86
C VAL A 217 -12.22 -2.40 -15.84
N ASP A 218 -12.41 -3.70 -16.10
CA ASP A 218 -11.32 -4.67 -16.13
C ASP A 218 -10.41 -4.41 -17.33
N ASP A 219 -10.97 -4.17 -18.52
CA ASP A 219 -10.21 -3.82 -19.72
C ASP A 219 -9.44 -2.50 -19.55
N VAL A 220 -10.08 -1.49 -18.94
CA VAL A 220 -9.45 -0.19 -18.63
C VAL A 220 -8.31 -0.38 -17.63
N THR A 221 -8.49 -1.24 -16.65
CA THR A 221 -7.47 -1.53 -15.64
C THR A 221 -6.28 -2.28 -16.23
N GLU A 222 -6.51 -3.30 -17.05
CA GLU A 222 -5.46 -4.02 -17.76
C GLU A 222 -4.68 -3.10 -18.71
N TRP A 223 -5.39 -2.32 -19.51
CA TRP A 223 -4.78 -1.33 -20.41
C TRP A 223 -3.94 -0.28 -19.66
N SER A 224 -4.43 0.19 -18.51
CA SER A 224 -3.71 1.13 -17.67
C SER A 224 -2.50 0.48 -17.02
N ARG A 225 -2.67 -0.74 -16.48
CA ARG A 225 -1.60 -1.50 -15.84
C ARG A 225 -0.46 -1.82 -16.79
N ALA A 226 -0.76 -2.19 -18.04
CA ALA A 226 0.24 -2.45 -19.08
C ALA A 226 1.16 -1.24 -19.35
N ARG A 227 0.82 -0.05 -18.86
CA ARG A 227 1.65 1.16 -18.96
C ARG A 227 2.51 1.43 -17.73
N LEU A 228 2.18 0.82 -16.59
CA LEU A 228 2.95 0.96 -15.36
C LEU A 228 4.21 0.09 -15.38
N TYR A 229 4.15 -1.04 -16.09
CA TYR A 229 5.24 -2.01 -16.12
C TYR A 229 5.91 -2.00 -17.50
N PRO A 230 7.26 -2.04 -17.56
CA PRO A 230 7.99 -2.03 -18.82
C PRO A 230 7.77 -3.31 -19.63
N ASP A 231 7.42 -4.41 -18.96
CA ASP A 231 7.31 -5.75 -19.53
C ASP A 231 5.88 -6.29 -19.42
N PRO A 232 5.47 -7.25 -20.28
CA PRO A 232 4.15 -7.86 -20.21
C PRO A 232 3.86 -8.48 -18.85
N VAL A 233 2.70 -8.13 -18.27
CA VAL A 233 2.21 -8.70 -17.02
C VAL A 233 1.69 -10.11 -17.28
N ILE A 234 2.26 -11.12 -16.62
CA ILE A 234 1.82 -12.53 -16.70
C ILE A 234 0.99 -12.97 -15.50
N LEU A 235 1.08 -12.24 -14.39
CA LEU A 235 0.29 -12.46 -13.20
C LEU A 235 -0.01 -11.12 -12.51
N HIS A 236 -1.25 -10.97 -12.09
CA HIS A 236 -1.69 -9.94 -11.16
C HIS A 236 -2.52 -10.57 -10.05
N SER A 237 -2.21 -10.25 -8.81
CA SER A 237 -2.95 -10.71 -7.64
C SER A 237 -3.01 -9.61 -6.59
N GLN A 238 -4.20 -9.36 -6.04
CA GLN A 238 -4.38 -8.51 -4.87
C GLN A 238 -4.51 -9.39 -3.64
N SER A 239 -3.62 -9.24 -2.69
CA SER A 239 -3.72 -9.90 -1.38
C SER A 239 -4.38 -8.97 -0.35
N ALA A 240 -4.51 -9.46 0.89
CA ALA A 240 -4.92 -8.62 2.02
C ALA A 240 -3.87 -7.58 2.42
N TYR A 241 -2.63 -7.72 1.94
CA TYR A 241 -1.48 -6.91 2.35
C TYR A 241 -0.96 -5.99 1.24
N GLN A 242 -0.98 -6.47 -0.03
CA GLN A 242 -0.31 -5.78 -1.14
C GLN A 242 -0.79 -6.23 -2.52
N GLU A 243 -0.55 -5.42 -3.53
CA GLU A 243 -0.64 -5.81 -4.93
C GLU A 243 0.62 -6.58 -5.34
N ILE A 244 0.44 -7.74 -5.97
CA ILE A 244 1.54 -8.59 -6.43
C ILE A 244 1.45 -8.70 -7.96
N VAL A 245 2.50 -8.29 -8.65
CA VAL A 245 2.57 -8.36 -10.11
C VAL A 245 3.82 -9.12 -10.52
N VAL A 246 3.66 -10.06 -11.45
CA VAL A 246 4.79 -10.71 -12.11
C VAL A 246 4.75 -10.35 -13.59
N THR A 247 5.86 -9.86 -14.11
CA THR A 247 6.07 -9.62 -15.55
C THR A 247 7.03 -10.62 -16.12
N SER A 248 6.98 -10.83 -17.42
CA SER A 248 7.94 -11.66 -18.13
C SER A 248 8.22 -11.12 -19.53
N ALA A 249 9.49 -11.01 -19.87
CA ALA A 249 9.93 -10.60 -21.20
C ALA A 249 11.22 -11.33 -21.61
N ALA A 250 11.48 -11.39 -22.91
CA ALA A 250 12.72 -11.95 -23.43
C ALA A 250 13.76 -10.84 -23.66
N TYR A 251 14.92 -10.98 -23.03
CA TYR A 251 16.07 -10.09 -23.21
C TYR A 251 17.30 -10.91 -23.67
N ASN A 252 17.80 -10.62 -24.84
CA ASN A 252 18.99 -11.28 -25.41
C ASN A 252 18.93 -12.81 -25.35
N GLY A 253 17.77 -13.40 -25.64
CA GLY A 253 17.55 -14.85 -25.64
C GLY A 253 17.37 -15.48 -24.25
N ARG A 254 17.29 -14.69 -23.18
CA ARG A 254 16.98 -15.13 -21.82
C ARG A 254 15.62 -14.55 -21.41
N THR A 255 14.86 -15.31 -20.63
CA THR A 255 13.61 -14.81 -20.04
C THR A 255 13.95 -14.05 -18.76
N ASP A 256 13.48 -12.81 -18.68
CA ASP A 256 13.49 -12.01 -17.45
C ASP A 256 12.10 -12.08 -16.82
N ARG A 257 12.02 -12.65 -15.62
CA ARG A 257 10.86 -12.55 -14.75
C ARG A 257 11.14 -11.51 -13.68
N ARG A 258 10.17 -10.62 -13.49
CA ARG A 258 10.28 -9.57 -12.46
C ARG A 258 9.09 -9.65 -11.52
N LEU A 259 9.36 -9.59 -10.22
CA LEU A 259 8.36 -9.49 -9.18
C LEU A 259 8.23 -8.04 -8.73
N TYR A 260 6.99 -7.57 -8.65
CA TYR A 260 6.67 -6.26 -8.08
C TYR A 260 5.68 -6.42 -6.93
N LEU A 261 5.94 -5.71 -5.83
CA LEU A 261 5.03 -5.57 -4.69
C LEU A 261 4.65 -4.09 -4.54
N ASP A 262 3.36 -3.79 -4.57
CA ASP A 262 2.83 -2.42 -4.58
C ASP A 262 3.53 -1.51 -5.63
N GLY A 263 3.72 -2.05 -6.84
CA GLY A 263 4.37 -1.37 -7.95
C GLY A 263 5.90 -1.22 -7.83
N THR A 264 6.51 -1.74 -6.76
CA THR A 264 7.96 -1.69 -6.55
C THR A 264 8.61 -2.99 -6.93
N LEU A 265 9.65 -2.90 -7.78
CA LEU A 265 10.45 -4.05 -8.18
C LEU A 265 11.11 -4.69 -6.94
N GLN A 266 10.96 -6.01 -6.78
CA GLN A 266 11.59 -6.81 -5.73
C GLN A 266 12.77 -7.62 -6.26
N TYR A 267 12.66 -8.19 -7.44
CA TYR A 267 13.77 -8.81 -8.15
C TYR A 267 13.54 -8.89 -9.66
N SER A 268 14.64 -9.11 -10.41
CA SER A 268 14.69 -9.55 -11.79
C SER A 268 15.51 -10.84 -11.87
N SER A 269 14.99 -11.86 -12.58
CA SER A 269 15.71 -13.16 -12.70
C SER A 269 17.04 -13.08 -13.48
N LEU A 270 17.33 -11.93 -14.09
CA LEU A 270 18.61 -11.73 -14.79
C LEU A 270 19.76 -11.36 -13.86
N ASP A 271 19.50 -10.69 -12.73
CA ASP A 271 20.54 -10.14 -11.86
C ASP A 271 20.31 -10.34 -10.35
N GLU A 272 19.26 -11.07 -9.95
CA GLU A 272 18.89 -11.34 -8.54
C GLU A 272 20.06 -11.92 -7.73
N TYR A 273 20.91 -12.75 -8.35
CA TYR A 273 22.07 -13.35 -7.68
C TYR A 273 23.05 -12.33 -7.10
N ARG A 274 23.12 -11.13 -7.68
CA ARG A 274 23.96 -10.06 -7.12
C ARG A 274 23.44 -9.58 -5.78
N TYR A 275 22.13 -9.50 -5.65
CA TYR A 275 21.46 -9.14 -4.41
C TYR A 275 21.53 -10.28 -3.40
N THR A 276 21.12 -11.49 -3.79
CA THR A 276 21.00 -12.62 -2.87
C THR A 276 22.35 -13.11 -2.36
N GLU A 277 23.37 -13.24 -3.22
CA GLU A 277 24.74 -13.56 -2.78
C GLU A 277 25.26 -12.51 -1.77
N SER A 278 24.99 -11.23 -2.03
CA SER A 278 25.44 -10.15 -1.15
C SER A 278 24.70 -10.11 0.18
N LEU A 279 23.43 -10.46 0.24
CA LEU A 279 22.66 -10.56 1.47
C LEU A 279 23.04 -11.80 2.30
N VAL A 280 23.14 -12.96 1.64
CA VAL A 280 23.27 -14.26 2.29
C VAL A 280 24.70 -14.53 2.75
N LEU A 281 25.69 -14.40 1.84
CA LEU A 281 27.02 -14.97 2.09
C LEU A 281 27.79 -14.30 3.22
N PRO A 282 27.79 -12.97 3.39
CA PRO A 282 28.45 -12.34 4.53
C PRO A 282 27.81 -12.75 5.88
N ALA A 283 26.50 -12.95 5.93
CA ALA A 283 25.78 -13.35 7.15
C ALA A 283 26.14 -14.77 7.62
N VAL A 284 26.49 -15.66 6.69
CA VAL A 284 26.85 -17.06 7.03
C VAL A 284 28.35 -17.29 7.21
N ALA A 285 29.16 -16.24 7.24
CA ALA A 285 30.62 -16.34 7.36
C ALA A 285 31.09 -17.08 8.63
N ARG A 286 30.31 -17.02 9.73
CA ARG A 286 30.59 -17.71 11.02
C ARG A 286 30.00 -19.12 11.09
N ARG A 287 29.68 -19.75 9.94
CA ARG A 287 29.23 -21.14 9.81
C ARG A 287 27.98 -21.47 10.67
N PRO A 288 26.88 -20.75 10.54
CA PRO A 288 25.65 -21.10 11.23
C PRO A 288 25.09 -22.44 10.73
N THR A 289 24.36 -23.14 11.59
CA THR A 289 23.57 -24.32 11.24
C THR A 289 22.10 -23.99 11.06
N ASP A 290 21.63 -22.98 11.81
CA ASP A 290 20.25 -22.53 11.85
C ASP A 290 20.21 -21.05 11.48
N VAL A 291 19.40 -20.72 10.49
CA VAL A 291 19.26 -19.37 9.94
C VAL A 291 17.81 -18.92 10.01
N LEU A 292 17.58 -17.66 10.37
CA LEU A 292 16.30 -17.01 10.30
C LEU A 292 16.25 -16.07 9.09
N VAL A 293 15.19 -16.15 8.30
CA VAL A 293 14.88 -15.19 7.24
C VAL A 293 13.59 -14.46 7.61
N LEU A 294 13.66 -13.14 7.73
CA LEU A 294 12.51 -12.27 7.96
C LEU A 294 12.14 -11.60 6.65
N GLY A 295 11.00 -11.99 6.08
CA GLY A 295 10.61 -11.66 4.71
C GLY A 295 11.18 -12.67 3.69
N GLY A 296 11.60 -12.18 2.52
CA GLY A 296 12.17 -13.01 1.46
C GLY A 296 11.18 -14.04 0.89
N GLY A 297 9.90 -13.71 0.84
CA GLY A 297 8.81 -14.62 0.46
C GLY A 297 8.90 -15.17 -0.96
N ASP A 298 9.78 -14.62 -1.82
CA ASP A 298 10.12 -15.15 -3.14
C ASP A 298 10.94 -16.47 -3.08
N GLY A 299 11.61 -16.72 -1.96
CA GLY A 299 12.39 -17.93 -1.71
C GLY A 299 13.82 -17.91 -2.26
N LEU A 300 14.31 -16.81 -2.80
CA LEU A 300 15.66 -16.69 -3.38
C LEU A 300 16.74 -16.76 -2.29
N ALA A 301 16.54 -16.06 -1.17
CA ALA A 301 17.46 -16.14 -0.03
C ALA A 301 17.50 -17.56 0.57
N ALA A 302 16.36 -18.26 0.62
CA ALA A 302 16.30 -19.65 1.05
C ALA A 302 17.07 -20.58 0.09
N ARG A 303 16.93 -20.40 -1.23
CA ARG A 303 17.69 -21.12 -2.27
C ARG A 303 19.19 -21.01 -2.01
N ASP A 304 19.70 -19.81 -1.89
CA ASP A 304 21.13 -19.57 -1.72
C ASP A 304 21.64 -20.12 -0.37
N LEU A 305 20.83 -20.04 0.70
CA LEU A 305 21.17 -20.67 1.99
C LEU A 305 21.29 -22.18 1.89
N LEU A 306 20.43 -22.84 1.10
CA LEU A 306 20.46 -24.30 0.94
C LEU A 306 21.70 -24.79 0.20
N GLU A 307 22.37 -23.96 -0.58
CA GLU A 307 23.66 -24.22 -1.24
C GLU A 307 24.85 -24.08 -0.27
N VAL A 308 24.67 -23.43 0.88
CA VAL A 308 25.75 -23.20 1.85
C VAL A 308 26.02 -24.48 2.68
N PRO A 309 27.25 -25.04 2.64
CA PRO A 309 27.57 -26.24 3.43
C PRO A 309 27.35 -26.04 4.93
N GLY A 310 26.65 -26.99 5.57
CA GLY A 310 26.43 -27.01 7.01
C GLY A 310 25.13 -26.33 7.47
N ILE A 311 24.37 -25.67 6.60
CA ILE A 311 23.03 -25.21 6.91
C ILE A 311 22.11 -26.43 7.05
N ARG A 312 21.46 -26.54 8.20
CA ARG A 312 20.58 -27.66 8.55
C ARG A 312 19.12 -27.23 8.60
N ARG A 313 18.87 -25.95 8.96
CA ARG A 313 17.53 -25.44 9.13
C ARG A 313 17.47 -23.96 8.76
N VAL A 314 16.46 -23.60 7.99
CA VAL A 314 16.07 -22.22 7.69
C VAL A 314 14.66 -22.01 8.20
N VAL A 315 14.45 -21.05 9.09
CA VAL A 315 13.12 -20.60 9.48
C VAL A 315 12.83 -19.32 8.70
N GLN A 316 11.79 -19.32 7.88
CA GLN A 316 11.40 -18.18 7.08
C GLN A 316 10.06 -17.63 7.54
N VAL A 317 10.02 -16.38 7.99
CA VAL A 317 8.80 -15.70 8.46
C VAL A 317 8.33 -14.73 7.39
N GLU A 318 7.22 -15.05 6.73
CA GLU A 318 6.62 -14.25 5.66
C GLU A 318 5.18 -13.88 6.03
N LEU A 319 4.84 -12.60 5.84
CA LEU A 319 3.53 -12.06 6.18
C LEU A 319 2.43 -12.53 5.21
N ASP A 320 2.75 -12.55 3.92
CA ASP A 320 1.74 -12.69 2.87
C ASP A 320 1.71 -14.11 2.26
N PRO A 321 0.70 -14.93 2.59
CA PRO A 321 0.58 -16.26 1.99
C PRO A 321 0.37 -16.23 0.47
N ALA A 322 -0.02 -15.08 -0.12
CA ALA A 322 -0.14 -14.96 -1.57
C ALA A 322 1.23 -14.90 -2.24
N VAL A 323 2.21 -14.19 -1.65
CA VAL A 323 3.60 -14.17 -2.13
C VAL A 323 4.16 -15.58 -2.13
N LEU A 324 4.01 -16.34 -1.04
CA LEU A 324 4.46 -17.73 -0.95
C LEU A 324 3.83 -18.66 -1.99
N ARG A 325 2.52 -18.48 -2.29
CA ARG A 325 1.87 -19.26 -3.36
C ARG A 325 2.46 -18.94 -4.72
N ILE A 326 2.68 -17.66 -5.01
CA ILE A 326 3.26 -17.20 -6.28
C ILE A 326 4.71 -17.70 -6.40
N ALA A 327 5.49 -17.63 -5.32
CA ALA A 327 6.85 -18.15 -5.26
C ALA A 327 6.92 -19.66 -5.57
N ARG A 328 6.00 -20.45 -5.02
CA ARG A 328 5.92 -21.90 -5.27
C ARG A 328 5.41 -22.27 -6.66
N THR A 329 4.76 -21.35 -7.37
CA THR A 329 4.17 -21.61 -8.70
C THR A 329 4.88 -20.88 -9.82
N HIS A 330 4.79 -19.55 -9.86
CA HIS A 330 5.29 -18.73 -10.97
C HIS A 330 6.80 -18.45 -10.89
N LEU A 331 7.38 -18.48 -9.67
CA LEU A 331 8.79 -18.20 -9.43
C LEU A 331 9.58 -19.47 -9.05
N ARG A 332 8.94 -20.64 -9.17
CA ARG A 332 9.53 -21.92 -8.77
C ARG A 332 10.83 -22.26 -9.50
N GLU A 333 10.96 -21.85 -10.75
CA GLU A 333 12.20 -22.04 -11.50
C GLU A 333 13.32 -21.13 -10.97
N ASP A 334 12.99 -19.91 -10.53
CA ASP A 334 13.97 -18.94 -10.06
C ASP A 334 14.48 -19.29 -8.65
N ASN A 335 13.58 -19.75 -7.76
CA ASN A 335 13.94 -20.17 -6.41
C ASN A 335 14.24 -21.67 -6.26
N GLU A 336 14.24 -22.42 -7.38
CA GLU A 336 14.56 -23.85 -7.44
C GLU A 336 13.71 -24.73 -6.49
N GLY A 337 12.52 -24.23 -6.12
CA GLY A 337 11.63 -24.91 -5.19
C GLY A 337 12.09 -24.88 -3.73
N ALA A 338 12.98 -23.99 -3.36
CA ALA A 338 13.57 -23.89 -2.03
C ALA A 338 12.56 -23.85 -0.87
N LEU A 339 11.39 -23.22 -1.08
CA LEU A 339 10.33 -23.15 -0.07
C LEU A 339 9.66 -24.50 0.25
N ASP A 340 9.94 -25.53 -0.54
CA ASP A 340 9.43 -26.89 -0.33
C ASP A 340 10.55 -27.86 0.16
N ASP A 341 11.79 -27.36 0.35
CA ASP A 341 12.89 -28.17 0.91
C ASP A 341 12.60 -28.50 2.39
N PRO A 342 12.81 -29.76 2.83
CA PRO A 342 12.53 -30.17 4.21
C PRO A 342 13.37 -29.43 5.27
N ARG A 343 14.41 -28.72 4.89
CA ARG A 343 15.20 -27.87 5.79
C ARG A 343 14.59 -26.48 5.99
N VAL A 344 13.56 -26.10 5.21
CA VAL A 344 12.94 -24.77 5.25
C VAL A 344 11.58 -24.85 5.95
N ASP A 345 11.51 -24.25 7.13
CA ASP A 345 10.27 -24.09 7.89
C ASP A 345 9.64 -22.72 7.57
N VAL A 346 8.60 -22.68 6.76
CA VAL A 346 7.88 -21.44 6.42
C VAL A 346 6.81 -21.14 7.46
N VAL A 347 6.92 -19.99 8.10
CA VAL A 347 5.95 -19.45 9.08
C VAL A 347 5.22 -18.28 8.44
N VAL A 348 3.88 -18.38 8.33
CA VAL A 348 3.06 -17.27 7.84
C VAL A 348 2.65 -16.40 9.01
N ASP A 349 3.35 -15.28 9.20
CA ASP A 349 3.12 -14.38 10.34
C ASP A 349 3.76 -13.01 10.10
N ASP A 350 3.35 -12.03 10.91
CA ASP A 350 4.00 -10.74 11.02
C ASP A 350 5.33 -10.88 11.79
N ALA A 351 6.44 -10.53 11.14
CA ALA A 351 7.78 -10.69 11.71
C ALA A 351 7.95 -9.97 13.07
N PHE A 352 7.38 -8.76 13.22
CA PHE A 352 7.45 -8.02 14.47
C PHE A 352 6.66 -8.73 15.58
N ALA A 353 5.45 -9.19 15.27
CA ALA A 353 4.60 -9.90 16.23
C ALA A 353 5.21 -11.26 16.61
N TRP A 354 5.73 -11.99 15.64
CA TRP A 354 6.41 -13.28 15.84
C TRP A 354 7.64 -13.15 16.75
N LEU A 355 8.51 -12.17 16.51
CA LEU A 355 9.65 -11.88 17.37
C LEU A 355 9.24 -11.48 18.80
N ARG A 356 8.18 -10.68 18.96
CA ARG A 356 7.64 -10.31 20.28
C ARG A 356 7.17 -11.50 21.10
N ARG A 357 6.70 -12.57 20.44
CA ARG A 357 6.31 -13.82 21.10
C ARG A 357 7.50 -14.77 21.32
N GLY A 358 8.73 -14.34 21.04
CA GLY A 358 9.93 -15.15 21.18
C GLY A 358 10.05 -16.26 20.14
N GLY A 359 9.44 -16.08 18.95
CA GLY A 359 9.55 -17.00 17.83
C GLY A 359 8.72 -18.27 17.95
N ASP A 360 7.69 -18.29 18.80
CA ASP A 360 6.69 -19.38 18.95
C ASP A 360 7.29 -20.80 19.02
N GLY A 361 8.45 -20.94 19.68
CA GLY A 361 9.13 -22.21 19.83
C GLY A 361 10.00 -22.64 18.63
N ALA A 362 10.07 -21.85 17.56
CA ALA A 362 10.93 -22.14 16.41
C ALA A 362 12.40 -21.74 16.63
N VAL A 363 12.70 -20.91 17.64
CA VAL A 363 14.06 -20.46 17.96
C VAL A 363 14.86 -21.63 18.52
N PRO A 364 16.03 -21.97 17.92
CA PRO A 364 16.86 -23.05 18.43
C PRO A 364 17.45 -22.72 19.81
N ALA A 365 17.83 -23.74 20.56
CA ALA A 365 18.52 -23.54 21.84
C ALA A 365 19.80 -22.74 21.62
N GLY A 366 19.91 -21.58 22.29
CA GLY A 366 21.02 -20.65 22.12
C GLY A 366 20.83 -19.60 21.02
N GLY A 367 19.78 -19.68 20.20
CA GLY A 367 19.46 -18.70 19.16
C GLY A 367 19.95 -19.07 17.75
N PHE A 368 19.51 -18.31 16.76
CA PHE A 368 19.97 -18.45 15.38
C PHE A 368 21.42 -17.99 15.21
N GLY A 369 22.16 -18.68 14.36
CA GLY A 369 23.54 -18.28 14.06
C GLY A 369 23.66 -17.20 13.00
N ALA A 370 22.63 -17.05 12.16
CA ALA A 370 22.50 -15.94 11.24
C ALA A 370 21.04 -15.51 11.10
N VAL A 371 20.83 -14.24 10.81
CA VAL A 371 19.52 -13.67 10.48
C VAL A 371 19.65 -12.84 9.20
N LEU A 372 18.75 -13.06 8.26
CA LEU A 372 18.57 -12.23 7.08
C LEU A 372 17.30 -11.39 7.25
N VAL A 373 17.40 -10.09 7.11
CA VAL A 373 16.28 -9.15 7.13
C VAL A 373 16.08 -8.69 5.69
N ASP A 374 15.15 -9.35 5.02
CA ASP A 374 14.83 -9.17 3.61
C ASP A 374 13.39 -8.68 3.46
N LEU A 375 13.18 -7.45 3.89
CA LEU A 375 11.88 -6.81 4.00
C LEU A 375 11.75 -5.68 2.98
N PRO A 376 10.55 -5.38 2.46
CA PRO A 376 10.32 -4.24 1.58
C PRO A 376 10.74 -2.91 2.23
N ASP A 377 11.11 -1.93 1.40
CA ASP A 377 11.47 -0.58 1.86
C ASP A 377 10.39 0.05 2.75
N PRO A 378 10.77 0.86 3.76
CA PRO A 378 9.86 1.44 4.77
C PRO A 378 9.01 2.59 4.22
N ARG A 379 8.17 2.35 3.20
CA ARG A 379 7.37 3.36 2.51
C ARG A 379 6.10 3.78 3.24
N ASN A 380 5.66 3.00 4.20
CA ASN A 380 4.46 3.25 4.99
C ASN A 380 4.70 2.98 6.48
N PRO A 381 3.81 3.44 7.39
CA PRO A 381 3.97 3.24 8.84
C PRO A 381 4.04 1.77 9.26
N ALA A 382 3.35 0.87 8.56
CA ALA A 382 3.37 -0.56 8.88
C ALA A 382 4.75 -1.18 8.59
N LEU A 383 5.41 -0.77 7.51
CA LEU A 383 6.77 -1.20 7.16
C LEU A 383 7.83 -0.49 7.99
N SER A 384 7.65 0.81 8.31
CA SER A 384 8.66 1.59 9.05
C SER A 384 8.96 1.05 10.44
N ARG A 385 8.01 0.35 11.10
CA ARG A 385 8.24 -0.32 12.40
C ARG A 385 9.27 -1.45 12.31
N LEU A 386 9.40 -2.09 11.13
CA LEU A 386 10.38 -3.17 10.86
C LEU A 386 11.81 -2.62 10.66
N TYR A 387 11.97 -1.32 10.66
CA TYR A 387 13.24 -0.60 10.59
C TYR A 387 13.46 0.27 11.84
N SER A 388 12.87 -0.12 12.97
CA SER A 388 12.99 0.59 14.24
C SER A 388 14.04 -0.05 15.15
N GLN A 389 14.56 0.75 16.08
CA GLN A 389 15.48 0.28 17.12
C GLN A 389 14.88 -0.89 17.91
N GLU A 390 13.58 -0.83 18.19
CA GLU A 390 12.85 -1.87 18.93
C GLU A 390 12.80 -3.17 18.14
N PHE A 391 12.60 -3.11 16.83
CA PHE A 391 12.62 -4.29 15.96
C PHE A 391 13.99 -4.99 16.00
N TYR A 392 15.08 -4.25 15.79
CA TYR A 392 16.42 -4.83 15.84
C TYR A 392 16.81 -5.31 17.25
N GLY A 393 16.23 -4.70 18.29
CA GLY A 393 16.32 -5.18 19.67
C GLY A 393 15.64 -6.54 19.86
N LEU A 394 14.47 -6.76 19.24
CA LEU A 394 13.78 -8.05 19.25
C LEU A 394 14.57 -9.13 18.46
N VAL A 395 15.09 -8.79 17.28
CA VAL A 395 15.95 -9.70 16.51
C VAL A 395 17.14 -10.15 17.36
N ARG A 396 17.75 -9.22 18.11
CA ARG A 396 18.89 -9.52 18.97
C ARG A 396 18.61 -10.58 20.05
N GLN A 397 17.35 -10.70 20.50
CA GLN A 397 16.96 -11.68 21.52
C GLN A 397 16.96 -13.13 21.00
N VAL A 398 16.72 -13.32 19.70
CA VAL A 398 16.63 -14.64 19.08
C VAL A 398 17.94 -15.09 18.39
N VAL A 399 18.97 -14.24 18.40
CA VAL A 399 20.28 -14.51 17.81
C VAL A 399 21.27 -14.95 18.89
N ARG A 400 22.12 -15.93 18.60
CA ARG A 400 23.19 -16.36 19.50
C ARG A 400 24.28 -15.29 19.62
N ASP A 401 25.11 -15.36 20.67
CA ASP A 401 26.06 -14.28 21.00
C ASP A 401 27.11 -14.02 19.91
N ASP A 402 27.53 -15.04 19.17
CA ASP A 402 28.44 -14.94 18.03
C ASP A 402 27.69 -14.82 16.68
N GLY A 403 26.37 -14.64 16.70
CA GLY A 403 25.55 -14.60 15.49
C GLY A 403 25.69 -13.30 14.70
N LEU A 404 25.41 -13.40 13.40
CA LEU A 404 25.42 -12.31 12.46
C LEU A 404 24.00 -12.00 11.96
N MET A 405 23.77 -10.75 11.56
CA MET A 405 22.55 -10.31 10.88
C MET A 405 22.95 -9.51 9.64
N ALA A 406 22.36 -9.82 8.48
CA ALA A 406 22.42 -8.98 7.30
C ALA A 406 21.06 -8.34 7.06
N VAL A 407 21.06 -7.04 6.80
CA VAL A 407 19.84 -6.24 6.57
C VAL A 407 19.94 -5.58 5.21
N GLN A 408 18.95 -5.78 4.33
CA GLN A 408 18.79 -4.93 3.17
C GLN A 408 18.43 -3.51 3.63
N SER A 409 18.98 -2.48 2.99
CA SER A 409 18.97 -1.14 3.56
C SER A 409 18.65 -0.02 2.55
N GLY A 410 18.22 -0.38 1.33
CA GLY A 410 18.03 0.57 0.25
C GLY A 410 19.34 1.03 -0.39
N SER A 411 19.32 2.13 -1.12
CA SER A 411 20.46 2.59 -1.90
C SER A 411 21.24 3.69 -1.18
N PRO A 412 22.56 3.57 -1.00
CA PRO A 412 23.37 4.67 -0.49
C PRO A 412 23.41 5.89 -1.45
N TYR A 413 23.10 5.67 -2.74
CA TYR A 413 23.07 6.72 -3.76
C TYR A 413 21.68 7.35 -3.91
N SER A 414 20.64 6.55 -4.15
CA SER A 414 19.28 7.06 -4.43
C SER A 414 18.46 7.38 -3.18
N THR A 415 18.77 6.73 -2.04
CA THR A 415 18.10 6.95 -0.75
C THR A 415 19.10 7.01 0.41
N PRO A 416 20.09 7.96 0.37
CA PRO A 416 21.20 7.97 1.32
C PRO A 416 20.77 8.10 2.78
N HIS A 417 19.74 8.88 3.07
CA HIS A 417 19.21 9.01 4.43
C HIS A 417 18.61 7.69 4.95
N GLN A 418 17.86 6.95 4.12
CA GLN A 418 17.31 5.64 4.48
C GLN A 418 18.45 4.66 4.81
N PHE A 419 19.44 4.55 3.92
CA PHE A 419 20.57 3.63 4.08
C PHE A 419 21.36 3.91 5.38
N TRP A 420 21.82 5.15 5.57
CA TRP A 420 22.62 5.50 6.73
C TRP A 420 21.83 5.51 8.04
N ARG A 421 20.53 5.82 7.99
CA ARG A 421 19.66 5.70 9.16
C ARG A 421 19.43 4.25 9.54
N THR A 422 19.28 3.33 8.58
CA THR A 422 19.22 1.90 8.89
C THR A 422 20.47 1.46 9.64
N ALA A 423 21.65 1.80 9.14
CA ALA A 423 22.91 1.48 9.82
C ALA A 423 22.99 2.08 11.24
N SER A 424 22.58 3.34 11.41
CA SER A 424 22.52 4.01 12.73
C SER A 424 21.51 3.35 13.67
N THR A 425 20.33 2.96 13.15
CA THR A 425 19.27 2.32 13.93
C THR A 425 19.69 0.93 14.41
N VAL A 426 20.30 0.13 13.54
CA VAL A 426 20.86 -1.19 13.90
C VAL A 426 21.92 -1.03 15.00
N ARG A 427 22.82 -0.06 14.84
CA ARG A 427 23.87 0.23 15.85
C ARG A 427 23.27 0.64 17.19
N SER A 428 22.23 1.49 17.18
CA SER A 428 21.56 1.95 18.40
C SER A 428 20.86 0.84 19.17
N ALA A 429 20.52 -0.27 18.50
CA ALA A 429 19.97 -1.48 19.12
C ALA A 429 21.06 -2.40 19.73
N GLY A 430 22.33 -1.94 19.78
CA GLY A 430 23.45 -2.64 20.40
C GLY A 430 24.20 -3.60 19.51
N TRP A 431 24.06 -3.49 18.19
CA TRP A 431 24.81 -4.28 17.20
C TRP A 431 26.10 -3.57 16.77
N GLY A 432 27.18 -4.31 16.56
CA GLY A 432 28.31 -3.83 15.78
C GLY A 432 27.97 -3.87 14.29
N THR A 433 28.21 -2.79 13.53
CA THR A 433 27.73 -2.66 12.16
C THR A 433 28.82 -2.39 11.16
N THR A 434 28.78 -3.07 10.01
CA THR A 434 29.59 -2.83 8.82
C THR A 434 28.65 -2.64 7.63
N PRO A 435 28.38 -1.38 7.23
CA PRO A 435 27.65 -1.09 6.00
C PRO A 435 28.44 -1.48 4.77
N TYR A 436 27.77 -1.93 3.71
CA TYR A 436 28.39 -2.24 2.42
C TYR A 436 27.34 -2.10 1.30
N HIS A 437 27.81 -2.02 0.06
CA HIS A 437 26.92 -1.85 -1.10
C HIS A 437 27.46 -2.57 -2.33
N VAL A 438 26.57 -2.93 -3.24
CA VAL A 438 26.89 -3.56 -4.51
C VAL A 438 26.03 -3.01 -5.62
N HIS A 439 26.51 -3.08 -6.85
CA HIS A 439 25.74 -2.71 -8.02
C HIS A 439 24.85 -3.88 -8.48
N VAL A 440 23.52 -3.71 -8.38
CA VAL A 440 22.51 -4.59 -8.95
C VAL A 440 21.89 -3.87 -10.15
N PRO A 441 22.08 -4.32 -11.40
CA PRO A 441 21.70 -3.55 -12.59
C PRO A 441 20.26 -3.04 -12.61
N THR A 442 19.29 -3.81 -12.08
CA THR A 442 17.88 -3.41 -12.01
C THR A 442 17.55 -2.48 -10.85
N PHE A 443 18.35 -2.47 -9.77
CA PHE A 443 18.15 -1.62 -8.59
C PHE A 443 19.13 -0.44 -8.54
N GLY A 444 20.22 -0.51 -9.30
CA GLY A 444 21.35 0.43 -9.19
C GLY A 444 22.28 0.05 -8.05
N ASP A 445 22.82 1.07 -7.36
CA ASP A 445 23.67 0.88 -6.19
C ASP A 445 22.82 0.50 -4.98
N TRP A 446 22.98 -0.73 -4.48
CA TRP A 446 22.13 -1.29 -3.41
C TRP A 446 22.94 -1.59 -2.16
N GLY A 447 22.43 -1.19 -1.02
CA GLY A 447 23.13 -1.22 0.25
C GLY A 447 22.60 -2.26 1.23
N PHE A 448 23.52 -2.75 2.04
CA PHE A 448 23.30 -3.72 3.11
C PHE A 448 24.00 -3.29 4.38
N VAL A 449 23.55 -3.79 5.52
CA VAL A 449 24.25 -3.65 6.79
C VAL A 449 24.50 -5.05 7.35
N LEU A 450 25.78 -5.46 7.42
CA LEU A 450 26.18 -6.63 8.19
C LEU A 450 26.35 -6.22 9.66
N ALA A 451 25.77 -7.00 10.57
CA ALA A 451 25.80 -6.69 11.99
C ALA A 451 26.14 -7.91 12.84
N SER A 452 26.88 -7.68 13.93
CA SER A 452 27.23 -8.72 14.90
C SER A 452 26.59 -8.43 16.27
N LYS A 453 26.12 -9.47 16.92
CA LYS A 453 25.52 -9.35 18.25
C LYS A 453 26.51 -8.98 19.35
N ASP A 454 27.79 -9.31 19.18
CA ASP A 454 28.85 -8.98 20.14
C ASP A 454 29.18 -7.47 20.24
N GLY A 455 28.60 -6.65 19.35
CA GLY A 455 28.79 -5.21 19.32
C GLY A 455 30.05 -4.74 18.57
N THR A 456 30.87 -5.67 18.07
CA THR A 456 32.04 -5.36 17.27
C THR A 456 31.66 -5.33 15.78
N PRO A 457 32.04 -4.31 15.00
CA PRO A 457 31.79 -4.32 13.56
C PRO A 457 32.39 -5.57 12.91
N PRO A 458 31.56 -6.41 12.24
CA PRO A 458 32.05 -7.64 11.66
C PRO A 458 32.83 -7.39 10.37
N ASP A 459 33.88 -8.15 10.11
CA ASP A 459 34.57 -8.14 8.82
C ASP A 459 33.67 -8.74 7.73
N LEU A 460 33.69 -8.15 6.53
CA LEU A 460 33.08 -8.73 5.35
C LEU A 460 33.97 -9.88 4.84
N ARG A 461 33.48 -11.12 4.96
CA ARG A 461 34.24 -12.31 4.58
C ARG A 461 33.34 -13.33 3.88
N LEU A 462 33.91 -14.00 2.89
CA LEU A 462 33.31 -15.18 2.26
C LEU A 462 33.87 -16.44 2.87
N ARG A 463 33.05 -17.47 2.93
CA ARG A 463 33.48 -18.81 3.27
C ARG A 463 34.21 -19.44 2.06
N SER A 464 35.33 -20.08 2.31
CA SER A 464 36.11 -20.74 1.26
C SER A 464 35.49 -22.05 0.74
N ASP A 465 34.51 -22.61 1.44
CA ASP A 465 33.81 -23.84 1.10
C ASP A 465 32.46 -23.62 0.38
N VAL A 466 32.12 -22.38 0.04
CA VAL A 466 30.98 -22.03 -0.83
C VAL A 466 31.51 -21.81 -2.25
N GLY A 467 30.94 -22.54 -3.18
CA GLY A 467 31.32 -22.48 -4.61
C GLY A 467 30.11 -22.10 -5.47
N GLY A 468 30.34 -22.02 -6.78
CA GLY A 468 29.25 -21.77 -7.75
C GLY A 468 28.76 -20.31 -7.81
N LEU A 469 29.46 -19.39 -7.15
CA LEU A 469 29.08 -17.97 -7.12
C LEU A 469 29.14 -17.35 -8.51
N ARG A 470 28.18 -16.50 -8.82
CA ARG A 470 28.03 -15.84 -10.11
C ARG A 470 28.58 -14.41 -10.10
N TYR A 471 28.67 -13.80 -8.92
CA TYR A 471 29.05 -12.41 -8.77
C TYR A 471 30.09 -12.16 -7.67
N LEU A 472 29.84 -12.68 -6.47
CA LEU A 472 30.59 -12.27 -5.29
C LEU A 472 31.91 -13.03 -5.18
N ASP A 473 33.00 -12.30 -5.06
CA ASP A 473 34.30 -12.83 -4.67
C ASP A 473 34.91 -11.99 -3.53
N SER A 474 36.08 -12.36 -3.05
CA SER A 474 36.76 -11.64 -1.95
C SER A 474 37.14 -10.21 -2.32
N GLY A 475 37.43 -9.95 -3.60
CA GLY A 475 37.80 -8.60 -4.09
C GLY A 475 36.57 -7.71 -4.19
N VAL A 476 35.48 -8.22 -4.77
CA VAL A 476 34.19 -7.50 -4.84
C VAL A 476 33.70 -7.18 -3.44
N LEU A 477 33.72 -8.16 -2.52
CA LEU A 477 33.25 -7.96 -1.15
C LEU A 477 34.14 -6.98 -0.36
N ALA A 478 35.45 -6.95 -0.58
CA ALA A 478 36.34 -5.99 0.03
C ALA A 478 36.05 -4.55 -0.46
N SER A 479 35.80 -4.39 -1.78
CA SER A 479 35.46 -3.09 -2.36
C SER A 479 34.05 -2.62 -1.98
N ALA A 480 33.15 -3.53 -1.61
CA ALA A 480 31.78 -3.21 -1.22
C ALA A 480 31.70 -2.37 0.07
N ALA A 481 32.72 -2.35 0.91
CA ALA A 481 32.78 -1.53 2.12
C ALA A 481 33.31 -0.09 1.88
N GLU A 482 33.75 0.22 0.66
CA GLU A 482 34.30 1.52 0.30
C GLU A 482 33.21 2.41 -0.26
N PHE A 483 33.06 3.60 0.33
CA PHE A 483 32.05 4.58 -0.08
C PHE A 483 32.70 5.83 -0.69
N GLY A 484 32.22 6.22 -1.87
CA GLY A 484 32.61 7.48 -2.50
C GLY A 484 32.23 8.70 -1.65
N LEU A 485 32.90 9.84 -1.90
CA LEU A 485 32.60 11.07 -1.17
C LEU A 485 31.16 11.54 -1.33
N ASP A 486 30.54 11.20 -2.45
CA ASP A 486 29.16 11.54 -2.79
C ASP A 486 28.13 10.64 -2.10
N VAL A 487 28.53 9.50 -1.54
CA VAL A 487 27.71 8.57 -0.76
C VAL A 487 28.26 8.32 0.66
N ALA A 488 29.13 9.21 1.11
CA ALA A 488 29.81 9.13 2.42
C ALA A 488 28.82 9.00 3.59
N PRO A 489 29.26 8.42 4.73
CA PRO A 489 28.43 8.25 5.91
C PRO A 489 27.76 9.53 6.39
N LEU A 490 26.48 9.40 6.76
CA LEU A 490 25.70 10.46 7.40
C LEU A 490 25.51 10.12 8.87
N ASP A 491 25.71 11.11 9.74
CA ASP A 491 25.42 10.97 11.18
C ASP A 491 23.93 11.26 11.41
N LEU A 492 23.14 10.22 11.55
CA LEU A 492 21.69 10.30 11.66
C LEU A 492 21.19 9.66 12.96
N GLU A 493 20.23 10.33 13.61
CA GLU A 493 19.55 9.74 14.77
C GLU A 493 18.79 8.48 14.38
N PRO A 494 18.68 7.47 15.26
CA PRO A 494 17.98 6.23 14.96
C PRO A 494 16.47 6.44 14.71
N SER A 495 15.86 5.52 13.98
CA SER A 495 14.43 5.41 13.83
C SER A 495 13.86 4.55 14.98
N THR A 496 12.78 5.02 15.62
CA THR A 496 12.09 4.32 16.70
C THR A 496 10.61 4.21 16.40
N LEU A 497 9.87 3.38 17.14
CA LEU A 497 8.41 3.28 17.01
C LEU A 497 7.71 4.61 17.29
N ASP A 498 8.21 5.37 18.26
CA ASP A 498 7.69 6.69 18.63
C ASP A 498 8.05 7.76 17.58
N ARG A 499 9.21 7.64 16.95
CA ARG A 499 9.71 8.57 15.93
C ARG A 499 10.21 7.81 14.69
N PRO A 500 9.30 7.42 13.78
CA PRO A 500 9.63 6.62 12.61
C PRO A 500 10.27 7.47 11.51
N ARG A 501 11.46 8.04 11.79
CA ARG A 501 12.19 8.96 10.89
C ARG A 501 12.52 8.36 9.55
N ILE A 502 12.71 7.05 9.49
CA ILE A 502 13.04 6.33 8.25
C ILE A 502 11.94 6.45 7.20
N LEU A 503 10.69 6.66 7.62
CA LEU A 503 9.57 6.86 6.73
C LEU A 503 9.70 8.14 5.90
N ASP A 504 10.21 9.21 6.51
CA ASP A 504 10.45 10.48 5.81
C ASP A 504 11.67 10.39 4.89
N ASP A 505 12.71 9.63 5.30
CA ASP A 505 13.93 9.46 4.50
C ASP A 505 13.66 8.71 3.19
N THR A 506 12.84 7.68 3.24
CA THR A 506 12.43 6.93 2.04
C THR A 506 11.71 7.82 1.02
N ARG A 507 11.01 8.85 1.49
CA ARG A 507 10.30 9.83 0.64
C ARG A 507 11.19 10.91 0.07
N ARG A 508 12.27 11.27 0.77
CA ARG A 508 13.22 12.26 0.28
C ARG A 508 13.97 11.78 -0.95
N GLY A 509 14.14 10.47 -1.09
CA GLY A 509 14.88 9.90 -2.23
C GLY A 509 16.30 10.47 -2.31
N PHE A 510 16.65 11.07 -3.45
CA PHE A 510 17.99 11.61 -3.72
C PHE A 510 18.40 12.86 -2.90
N GLU A 511 17.52 13.43 -2.09
CA GLU A 511 17.86 14.58 -1.24
C GLU A 511 18.90 14.17 -0.19
N ARG A 512 19.93 15.02 0.00
CA ARG A 512 21.03 14.85 0.97
C ARG A 512 20.95 15.87 2.08
#